data_81ed5065be72e138804eefdca72a56c2
#
_entry.id   81ed5065be72e138804eefdca72a56c2
#
_cell.length_a   1.000
_cell.length_b   1.000
_cell.length_c   1.000
_cell.angle_alpha   90.00
_cell.angle_beta   90.00
_cell.angle_gamma   90.00
#
_symmetry.space_group_name_H-M   'P 1'
#
loop_
_entity.id
_entity.type
_entity.pdbx_description
1 polymer ?
#
loop_
_entity_poly.entity_id
_entity_poly.type
_entity_poly.pdbx_seq_one_letter_code
_entity_poly.pdbx_strand_id
1 'polypeptide(L)'
;AKYVFADPHIATDADFADDERQLELYGAAGFTAHEALAIALSVTRYVVGYVLEEQNERERAETEPDAVGDPLQEVAAFPLLAEAMRPLMRGTDIDTEAVFERGLAYLLTGIRLTLAAKAKPASGNGSKAKRRSAR
;
A
#
# COMPACT_ATOMS: atom_id res chain seq x y z
N ALA A 1 16.47 3.36 -9.98
CA ALA A 1 15.85 3.58 -8.68
C ALA A 1 16.71 2.89 -7.64
N LYS A 2 17.46 3.65 -6.82
CA LYS A 2 18.19 3.10 -5.67
C LYS A 2 17.14 2.70 -4.63
N TYR A 3 17.16 1.44 -4.24
CA TYR A 3 16.35 0.94 -3.16
C TYR A 3 16.77 1.64 -1.86
N VAL A 4 15.86 2.37 -1.24
CA VAL A 4 16.02 2.88 0.10
C VAL A 4 15.52 1.79 1.06
N PHE A 5 16.24 0.70 1.12
CA PHE A 5 16.49 0.06 2.38
C PHE A 5 17.66 0.81 2.98
N ALA A 6 17.55 1.16 4.24
CA ALA A 6 18.46 1.92 5.03
C ALA A 6 19.72 2.36 4.28
N ASP A 7 20.01 3.62 4.25
CA ASP A 7 21.28 4.07 3.69
C ASP A 7 22.34 3.06 4.16
N PRO A 8 23.01 2.31 3.26
CA PRO A 8 23.95 1.26 3.65
C PRO A 8 25.09 1.76 4.55
N HIS A 9 25.18 3.07 4.71
CA HIS A 9 26.12 3.71 5.64
C HIS A 9 25.56 3.90 7.06
N ILE A 10 24.28 3.64 7.31
CA ILE A 10 23.60 3.88 8.59
C ILE A 10 22.97 2.60 9.15
N ALA A 11 22.72 1.57 8.32
CA ALA A 11 22.14 0.31 8.78
C ALA A 11 23.08 -0.42 9.73
N THR A 12 22.59 -0.75 10.90
CA THR A 12 23.31 -1.52 11.94
C THR A 12 22.90 -2.99 11.89
N ASP A 13 23.69 -3.88 12.55
CA ASP A 13 23.30 -5.29 12.72
C ASP A 13 21.95 -5.44 13.42
N ALA A 14 21.56 -4.48 14.27
CA ALA A 14 20.27 -4.46 14.93
C ALA A 14 19.12 -4.21 13.94
N ASP A 15 19.32 -3.34 12.95
CA ASP A 15 18.32 -3.07 11.91
C ASP A 15 18.07 -4.31 11.05
N PHE A 16 19.16 -5.01 10.66
CA PHE A 16 19.05 -6.28 9.93
C PHE A 16 18.37 -7.38 10.73
N ALA A 17 18.61 -7.45 12.05
CA ALA A 17 17.95 -8.41 12.92
C ALA A 17 16.45 -8.15 13.06
N ASP A 18 16.02 -6.90 13.06
CA ASP A 18 14.60 -6.54 13.08
C ASP A 18 13.92 -6.84 11.73
N ASP A 19 14.58 -6.57 10.61
CA ASP A 19 14.12 -6.96 9.28
C ASP A 19 13.97 -8.48 9.17
N GLU A 20 14.94 -9.26 9.62
CA GLU A 20 14.88 -10.73 9.61
C GLU A 20 13.70 -11.23 10.43
N ARG A 21 13.50 -10.70 11.64
CA ARG A 21 12.35 -11.07 12.48
C ARG A 21 11.01 -10.76 11.80
N GLN A 22 10.91 -9.64 11.07
CA GLN A 22 9.72 -9.30 10.32
C GLN A 22 9.47 -10.32 9.20
N LEU A 23 10.50 -10.72 8.46
CA LEU A 23 10.39 -11.73 7.41
C LEU A 23 10.00 -13.09 7.98
N GLU A 24 10.52 -13.48 9.15
CA GLU A 24 10.14 -14.72 9.85
C GLU A 24 8.64 -14.73 10.20
N LEU A 25 8.09 -13.61 10.68
CA LEU A 25 6.64 -13.51 10.99
C LEU A 25 5.77 -13.73 9.75
N TYR A 26 6.12 -13.12 8.62
CA TYR A 26 5.40 -13.35 7.37
C TYR A 26 5.61 -14.77 6.84
N GLY A 27 6.80 -15.33 7.00
CA GLY A 27 7.11 -16.71 6.66
C GLY A 27 6.26 -17.71 7.45
N ALA A 28 6.12 -17.49 8.76
CA ALA A 28 5.26 -18.30 9.63
C ALA A 28 3.77 -18.24 9.20
N ALA A 29 3.33 -17.12 8.61
CA ALA A 29 1.99 -17.00 8.05
C ALA A 29 1.81 -17.73 6.71
N GLY A 30 2.88 -18.15 6.03
CA GLY A 30 2.82 -18.91 4.78
C GLY A 30 3.31 -18.16 3.53
N PHE A 31 3.97 -17.03 3.70
CA PHE A 31 4.61 -16.31 2.60
C PHE A 31 6.06 -16.80 2.39
N THR A 32 6.52 -16.79 1.15
CA THR A 32 7.95 -16.96 0.87
C THR A 32 8.73 -15.73 1.34
N ALA A 33 10.04 -15.85 1.54
CA ALA A 33 10.89 -14.71 1.94
C ALA A 33 10.80 -13.53 0.96
N HIS A 34 10.71 -13.81 -0.35
CA HIS A 34 10.55 -12.78 -1.37
C HIS A 34 9.19 -12.06 -1.27
N GLU A 35 8.12 -12.78 -1.04
CA GLU A 35 6.78 -12.20 -0.83
C GLU A 35 6.72 -11.40 0.48
N ALA A 36 7.31 -11.94 1.55
CA ALA A 36 7.44 -11.25 2.82
C ALA A 36 8.15 -9.90 2.68
N LEU A 37 9.26 -9.90 1.95
CA LEU A 37 9.99 -8.68 1.63
C LEU A 37 9.15 -7.68 0.84
N ALA A 38 8.44 -8.14 -0.19
CA ALA A 38 7.57 -7.28 -0.99
C ALA A 38 6.44 -6.66 -0.15
N ILE A 39 5.86 -7.42 0.79
CA ILE A 39 4.84 -6.93 1.72
C ILE A 39 5.44 -5.87 2.64
N ALA A 40 6.55 -6.17 3.30
CA ALA A 40 7.24 -5.25 4.21
C ALA A 40 7.55 -3.91 3.52
N LEU A 41 8.13 -3.97 2.32
CA LEU A 41 8.41 -2.79 1.50
C LEU A 41 7.16 -1.99 1.12
N SER A 42 6.08 -2.67 0.77
CA SER A 42 4.84 -1.99 0.37
C SER A 42 4.24 -1.22 1.53
N VAL A 43 4.18 -1.83 2.72
CA VAL A 43 3.67 -1.19 3.92
C VAL A 43 4.56 -0.01 4.34
N THR A 44 5.88 -0.23 4.38
CA THR A 44 6.83 0.84 4.74
C THR A 44 6.72 2.03 3.81
N ARG A 45 6.66 1.80 2.49
CA ARG A 45 6.53 2.88 1.50
C ARG A 45 5.22 3.62 1.61
N TYR A 46 4.14 2.91 1.93
CA TYR A 46 2.85 3.54 2.16
C TYR A 46 2.93 4.50 3.35
N VAL A 47 3.44 4.04 4.49
CA VAL A 47 3.57 4.85 5.72
C VAL A 47 4.52 6.03 5.51
N VAL A 48 5.72 5.77 4.97
CA VAL A 48 6.72 6.82 4.73
C VAL A 48 6.22 7.84 3.72
N GLY A 49 5.58 7.38 2.64
CA GLY A 49 5.00 8.27 1.63
C GLY A 49 3.95 9.21 2.23
N TYR A 50 3.07 8.67 3.07
CA TYR A 50 2.07 9.47 3.77
C TYR A 50 2.70 10.54 4.67
N VAL A 51 3.68 10.15 5.51
CA VAL A 51 4.36 11.10 6.42
C VAL A 51 5.09 12.20 5.65
N LEU A 52 5.77 11.85 4.55
CA LEU A 52 6.47 12.83 3.71
C LEU A 52 5.49 13.81 3.04
N GLU A 53 4.34 13.32 2.59
CA GLU A 53 3.32 14.16 1.99
C GLU A 53 2.72 15.13 3.00
N GLU A 54 2.41 14.66 4.21
CA GLU A 54 1.94 15.49 5.32
C GLU A 54 2.97 16.58 5.70
N GLN A 55 4.27 16.24 5.73
CA GLN A 55 5.33 17.21 5.98
C GLN A 55 5.43 18.27 4.88
N ASN A 56 5.37 17.85 3.62
CA ASN A 56 5.39 18.74 2.48
C ASN A 56 4.19 19.71 2.45
N GLU A 57 3.01 19.22 2.84
CA GLU A 57 1.81 20.06 2.94
C GLU A 57 1.97 21.13 4.03
N ARG A 58 2.51 20.77 5.19
CA ARG A 58 2.80 21.74 6.26
C ARG A 58 3.81 22.78 5.82
N GLU A 59 4.91 22.36 5.18
CA GLU A 59 5.94 23.29 4.68
C GLU A 59 5.37 24.26 3.64
N ARG A 60 4.51 23.78 2.73
CA ARG A 60 3.83 24.65 1.76
C ARG A 60 2.90 25.66 2.43
N ALA A 61 2.12 25.22 3.41
CA ALA A 61 1.22 26.11 4.14
C ALA A 61 1.97 27.20 4.88
N GLU A 62 3.21 26.94 5.35
CA GLU A 62 4.05 27.92 6.02
C GLU A 62 4.76 28.87 5.06
N THR A 63 5.18 28.37 3.88
CA THR A 63 6.03 29.15 2.95
C THR A 63 5.23 29.91 1.89
N GLU A 64 4.06 29.41 1.50
CA GLU A 64 3.26 29.96 0.40
C GLU A 64 1.77 30.09 0.79
N PRO A 65 1.44 30.83 1.86
CA PRO A 65 0.05 30.91 2.35
C PRO A 65 -0.93 31.54 1.33
N ASP A 66 -0.43 32.33 0.37
CA ASP A 66 -1.25 33.06 -0.63
C ASP A 66 -1.14 32.49 -2.07
N ALA A 67 -0.42 31.37 -2.27
CA ALA A 67 -0.13 30.84 -3.61
C ALA A 67 -1.31 30.12 -4.28
N VAL A 68 -2.47 30.11 -3.67
CA VAL A 68 -3.63 29.36 -4.15
C VAL A 68 -4.55 30.29 -4.95
N GLY A 69 -4.42 30.23 -6.29
CA GLY A 69 -5.59 30.46 -7.15
C GLY A 69 -6.70 29.55 -6.68
N ASP A 70 -7.97 29.93 -6.88
CA ASP A 70 -9.10 29.10 -6.42
C ASP A 70 -9.15 27.75 -7.20
N PRO A 71 -8.52 26.67 -6.70
CA PRO A 71 -8.48 25.39 -7.40
C PRO A 71 -9.88 24.81 -7.61
N LEU A 72 -10.88 25.31 -6.90
CA LEU A 72 -12.24 24.87 -6.97
C LEU A 72 -12.95 25.36 -8.25
N GLN A 73 -12.53 26.49 -8.83
CA GLN A 73 -13.06 26.94 -10.11
C GLN A 73 -12.60 26.06 -11.28
N GLU A 74 -11.37 25.60 -11.25
CA GLU A 74 -10.83 24.71 -12.29
C GLU A 74 -11.45 23.33 -12.23
N VAL A 75 -11.81 22.85 -11.04
CA VAL A 75 -12.45 21.56 -10.80
C VAL A 75 -13.85 21.46 -11.38
N ALA A 76 -14.56 22.59 -11.56
CA ALA A 76 -15.94 22.61 -12.09
C ALA A 76 -16.07 21.99 -13.50
N ALA A 77 -14.99 21.96 -14.29
CA ALA A 77 -14.96 21.30 -15.60
C ALA A 77 -14.93 19.76 -15.52
N PHE A 78 -14.71 19.19 -14.33
CA PHE A 78 -14.55 17.75 -14.09
C PHE A 78 -15.63 17.23 -13.12
N PRO A 79 -16.78 16.73 -13.61
CA PRO A 79 -17.97 16.47 -12.79
C PRO A 79 -17.75 15.52 -11.60
N LEU A 80 -17.00 14.43 -11.80
CA LEU A 80 -16.72 13.46 -10.73
C LEU A 80 -15.75 14.03 -9.68
N LEU A 81 -14.76 14.81 -10.12
CA LEU A 81 -13.84 15.48 -9.21
C LEU A 81 -14.56 16.56 -8.40
N ALA A 82 -15.41 17.35 -9.06
CA ALA A 82 -16.25 18.36 -8.41
C ALA A 82 -17.19 17.72 -7.37
N GLU A 83 -17.75 16.56 -7.67
CA GLU A 83 -18.59 15.81 -6.72
C GLU A 83 -17.75 15.32 -5.52
N ALA A 84 -16.59 14.75 -5.76
CA ALA A 84 -15.69 14.24 -4.71
C ALA A 84 -15.18 15.37 -3.81
N MET A 85 -14.90 16.55 -4.37
CA MET A 85 -14.39 17.72 -3.63
C MET A 85 -15.48 18.58 -3.02
N ARG A 86 -16.75 18.25 -3.18
CA ARG A 86 -17.89 19.00 -2.66
C ARG A 86 -17.84 19.29 -1.15
N PRO A 87 -17.36 18.35 -0.29
CA PRO A 87 -17.19 18.66 1.14
C PRO A 87 -16.19 19.80 1.38
N LEU A 88 -15.04 19.81 0.67
CA LEU A 88 -14.05 20.88 0.74
C LEU A 88 -14.61 22.23 0.31
N MET A 89 -15.43 22.24 -0.76
CA MET A 89 -16.11 23.45 -1.22
C MET A 89 -17.08 24.01 -0.17
N ARG A 90 -17.49 23.22 0.82
CA ARG A 90 -18.35 23.62 1.94
C ARG A 90 -17.56 23.95 3.20
N GLY A 91 -16.21 24.00 3.12
CA GLY A 91 -15.34 24.28 4.25
C GLY A 91 -15.14 23.09 5.21
N THR A 92 -15.37 21.88 4.73
CA THR A 92 -15.07 20.66 5.48
C THR A 92 -13.69 20.18 5.03
N ASP A 93 -12.74 20.11 5.96
CA ASP A 93 -11.41 19.57 5.67
C ASP A 93 -11.45 18.07 5.36
N ILE A 94 -10.48 17.62 4.57
CA ILE A 94 -10.27 16.18 4.39
C ILE A 94 -9.72 15.62 5.69
N ASP A 95 -10.39 14.61 6.21
CA ASP A 95 -9.85 13.81 7.30
C ASP A 95 -8.72 12.92 6.77
N THR A 96 -7.51 13.44 6.83
CA THR A 96 -6.29 12.77 6.31
C THR A 96 -5.98 11.49 7.08
N GLU A 97 -6.29 11.46 8.39
CA GLU A 97 -6.12 10.25 9.21
C GLU A 97 -7.08 9.14 8.75
N ALA A 98 -8.34 9.45 8.52
CA ALA A 98 -9.30 8.48 7.97
C ALA A 98 -8.93 7.99 6.57
N VAL A 99 -8.32 8.84 5.73
CA VAL A 99 -7.77 8.45 4.42
C VAL A 99 -6.61 7.49 4.58
N PHE A 100 -5.68 7.78 5.50
CA PHE A 100 -4.55 6.90 5.82
C PHE A 100 -5.01 5.53 6.30
N GLU A 101 -5.89 5.48 7.30
CA GLU A 101 -6.42 4.22 7.84
C GLU A 101 -7.12 3.39 6.76
N ARG A 102 -7.90 4.02 5.89
CA ARG A 102 -8.58 3.33 4.79
C ARG A 102 -7.60 2.75 3.78
N GLY A 103 -6.58 3.47 3.40
CA GLY A 103 -5.52 2.98 2.52
C GLY A 103 -4.75 1.81 3.13
N LEU A 104 -4.41 1.89 4.41
CA LEU A 104 -3.79 0.79 5.15
C LEU A 104 -4.71 -0.44 5.18
N ALA A 105 -6.01 -0.25 5.40
CA ALA A 105 -6.98 -1.33 5.36
C ALA A 105 -7.07 -2.02 3.98
N TYR A 106 -6.94 -1.26 2.89
CA TYR A 106 -6.87 -1.84 1.54
C TYR A 106 -5.64 -2.71 1.35
N LEU A 107 -4.46 -2.26 1.80
CA LEU A 107 -3.22 -3.06 1.77
C LEU A 107 -3.36 -4.35 2.58
N LEU A 108 -3.81 -4.26 3.82
CA LEU A 108 -3.99 -5.40 4.71
C LEU A 108 -5.01 -6.40 4.15
N THR A 109 -6.08 -5.92 3.54
CA THR A 109 -7.08 -6.76 2.88
C THR A 109 -6.47 -7.51 1.70
N GLY A 110 -5.68 -6.84 0.85
CA GLY A 110 -4.95 -7.46 -0.24
C GLY A 110 -4.01 -8.57 0.23
N ILE A 111 -3.24 -8.31 1.29
CA ILE A 111 -2.33 -9.29 1.91
C ILE A 111 -3.12 -10.51 2.43
N ARG A 112 -4.22 -10.30 3.14
CA ARG A 112 -5.08 -11.39 3.65
C ARG A 112 -5.69 -12.24 2.54
N LEU A 113 -6.15 -11.61 1.46
CA LEU A 113 -6.69 -12.32 0.29
C LEU A 113 -5.62 -13.15 -0.40
N THR A 114 -4.40 -12.64 -0.54
CA THR A 114 -3.26 -13.37 -1.10
C THR A 114 -2.94 -14.59 -0.25
N LEU A 115 -2.91 -14.46 1.07
CA LEU A 115 -2.69 -15.56 1.99
C LEU A 115 -3.78 -16.62 1.90
N ALA A 116 -5.05 -16.20 1.86
CA ALA A 116 -6.20 -17.11 1.72
C ALA A 116 -6.18 -17.88 0.40
N ALA A 117 -5.72 -17.25 -0.69
CA ALA A 117 -5.59 -17.92 -1.98
C ALA A 117 -4.52 -19.02 -1.96
N LYS A 118 -3.44 -18.84 -1.20
CA LYS A 118 -2.37 -19.84 -1.01
C LYS A 118 -2.84 -21.05 -0.18
N ALA A 119 -3.71 -20.81 0.79
CA ALA A 119 -4.24 -21.86 1.67
C ALA A 119 -5.25 -22.78 0.97
N LYS A 120 -5.82 -22.38 -0.18
CA LYS A 120 -6.72 -23.24 -0.96
C LYS A 120 -5.91 -24.31 -1.68
N PRO A 121 -6.14 -25.62 -1.43
CA PRO A 121 -5.51 -26.67 -2.21
C PRO A 121 -5.91 -26.49 -3.67
N ALA A 122 -4.95 -26.63 -4.59
CA ALA A 122 -5.23 -26.67 -6.03
C ALA A 122 -6.28 -27.77 -6.25
N SER A 123 -7.52 -27.38 -6.57
CA SER A 123 -8.60 -28.32 -6.87
C SER A 123 -8.15 -29.17 -8.05
N GLY A 124 -7.92 -30.45 -7.77
CA GLY A 124 -7.33 -31.40 -8.68
C GLY A 124 -8.02 -31.40 -10.03
N ASN A 125 -7.27 -31.06 -11.04
CA ASN A 125 -7.63 -31.33 -12.41
C ASN A 125 -7.53 -32.86 -12.59
N GLY A 126 -8.61 -33.56 -12.24
CA GLY A 126 -8.75 -34.99 -12.43
C GLY A 126 -8.70 -35.34 -13.91
N SER A 127 -7.51 -35.62 -14.40
CA SER A 127 -7.27 -36.21 -15.70
C SER A 127 -8.04 -37.51 -15.77
N LYS A 128 -9.23 -37.52 -16.40
CA LYS A 128 -9.88 -38.70 -16.91
C LYS A 128 -9.01 -39.32 -18.00
N ALA A 129 -8.10 -40.18 -17.59
CA ALA A 129 -7.43 -41.08 -18.51
C ALA A 129 -8.47 -41.99 -19.12
N LYS A 130 -8.86 -41.69 -20.35
CA LYS A 130 -9.75 -42.49 -21.20
C LYS A 130 -9.01 -43.78 -21.59
N ARG A 131 -9.25 -44.87 -20.86
CA ARG A 131 -8.86 -46.20 -21.29
C ARG A 131 -9.53 -46.50 -22.64
N ARG A 132 -8.76 -46.42 -23.73
CA ARG A 132 -9.14 -47.09 -24.98
C ARG A 132 -8.68 -48.54 -24.87
N SER A 133 -9.67 -49.42 -24.67
CA SER A 133 -9.55 -50.86 -24.82
C SER A 133 -9.27 -51.19 -26.27
N ALA A 134 -8.29 -52.07 -26.47
CA ALA A 134 -7.96 -52.66 -27.77
C ALA A 134 -9.04 -53.67 -28.18
N ARG A 135 -9.31 -53.70 -29.45
CA ARG A 135 -9.59 -54.90 -30.24
C ARG A 135 -8.87 -54.78 -31.54
#